data_817aefd681821ad0b8549aa297fd9d3a
#
_entry.id   817aefd681821ad0b8549aa297fd9d3a
#
_cell.length_a   1.000
_cell.length_b   1.000
_cell.length_c   1.000
_cell.angle_alpha   90.00
_cell.angle_beta   90.00
_cell.angle_gamma   90.00
#
_symmetry.space_group_name_H-M   'P 1'
#
loop_
_entity.id
_entity.type
_entity.pdbx_description
1 polymer ?
#
loop_
_entity_poly.entity_id
_entity_poly.type
_entity_poly.pdbx_seq_one_letter_code
_entity_poly.pdbx_strand_id
1 'polypeptide(L)'
;GREMSRHQEIFKLVEGLIQDNKGSDYEVSLDLDLRKDLEVDSVDLMEYIIYLEEAYQINIPDKDIDAMATVGDMVDYVLKKTSK
;
A
#
# COMPACT_ATOMS: atom_id res chain seq x y z
N GLY A 1 -9.96 15.71 -15.89
CA GLY A 1 -10.37 15.84 -15.15
C GLY A 1 -10.22 16.15 -13.69
N ARG A 2 -11.31 16.12 -13.02
CA ARG A 2 -11.31 16.31 -11.57
C ARG A 2 -11.02 15.03 -10.85
N GLU A 3 -11.11 13.94 -11.57
CA GLU A 3 -10.99 12.64 -10.94
C GLU A 3 -9.54 12.28 -10.78
N MET A 4 -9.25 11.66 -9.65
CA MET A 4 -7.92 11.11 -9.44
C MET A 4 -7.73 9.89 -10.31
N SER A 5 -6.51 9.68 -10.76
CA SER A 5 -6.20 8.44 -11.45
C SER A 5 -6.31 7.27 -10.46
N ARG A 6 -6.44 6.06 -10.99
CA ARG A 6 -6.49 4.88 -10.16
C ARG A 6 -5.25 4.78 -9.30
N HIS A 7 -4.10 5.11 -9.87
CA HIS A 7 -2.84 5.08 -9.15
C HIS A 7 -2.89 6.01 -7.95
N GLN A 8 -3.40 7.22 -8.13
CA GLN A 8 -3.49 8.18 -7.04
C GLN A 8 -4.47 7.72 -5.96
N GLU A 9 -5.59 7.12 -6.36
CA GLU A 9 -6.55 6.61 -5.38
C GLU A 9 -5.93 5.56 -4.49
N ILE A 10 -5.20 4.63 -5.11
CA ILE A 10 -4.56 3.55 -4.35
C ILE A 10 -3.49 4.12 -3.44
N PHE A 11 -2.68 5.05 -3.96
CA PHE A 11 -1.65 5.67 -3.15
C PHE A 11 -2.25 6.39 -1.94
N LYS A 12 -3.34 7.12 -2.15
CA LYS A 12 -3.99 7.83 -1.06
C LYS A 12 -4.50 6.88 0.02
N LEU A 13 -5.02 5.74 -0.39
CA LEU A 13 -5.49 4.75 0.57
C LEU A 13 -4.32 4.20 1.38
N VAL A 14 -3.23 3.84 0.70
CA VAL A 14 -2.05 3.33 1.38
C VAL A 14 -1.47 4.39 2.31
N GLU A 15 -1.40 5.63 1.83
CA GLU A 15 -0.92 6.74 2.64
C GLU A 15 -1.74 6.87 3.93
N GLY A 16 -3.05 6.78 3.81
CA GLY A 16 -3.92 6.87 4.97
C GLY A 16 -3.69 5.75 5.96
N LEU A 17 -3.49 4.52 5.46
CA LEU A 17 -3.22 3.38 6.32
C LEU A 17 -1.93 3.58 7.10
N ILE A 18 -0.90 4.07 6.43
CA ILE A 18 0.39 4.30 7.07
C ILE A 18 0.27 5.42 8.09
N GLN A 19 -0.42 6.50 7.75
CA GLN A 19 -0.58 7.62 8.65
C GLN A 19 -1.42 7.29 9.86
N ASP A 20 -2.37 6.38 9.73
CA ASP A 20 -3.13 5.89 10.88
C ASP A 20 -2.22 5.25 11.92
N ASN A 21 -1.16 4.62 11.45
CA ASN A 21 -0.23 3.93 12.33
C ASN A 21 0.90 4.84 12.81
N LYS A 22 1.39 5.72 11.94
CA LYS A 22 2.57 6.54 12.22
C LYS A 22 2.24 7.97 12.60
N GLY A 23 1.04 8.44 12.33
CA GLY A 23 0.65 9.82 12.58
C GLY A 23 0.34 10.56 11.29
N SER A 24 -0.58 11.50 11.36
CA SER A 24 -1.05 12.20 10.16
C SER A 24 0.01 13.08 9.52
N ASP A 25 1.08 13.41 10.27
CA ASP A 25 2.18 14.22 9.75
C ASP A 25 3.23 13.39 9.02
N TYR A 26 3.12 12.07 9.09
CA TYR A 26 4.15 11.22 8.51
C TYR A 26 4.13 11.34 6.99
N GLU A 27 5.30 11.61 6.41
CA GLU A 27 5.41 11.75 4.96
C GLU A 27 5.48 10.38 4.29
N VAL A 28 4.60 10.16 3.34
CA VAL A 28 4.56 8.92 2.58
C VAL A 28 4.89 9.23 1.13
N SER A 29 5.83 8.50 0.58
CA SER A 29 6.21 8.63 -0.82
C SER A 29 6.26 7.26 -1.47
N LEU A 30 6.31 7.23 -2.79
CA LEU A 30 6.39 5.97 -3.51
C LEU A 30 7.71 5.25 -3.25
N ASP A 31 8.75 6.00 -2.93
CA ASP A 31 10.07 5.43 -2.64
C ASP A 31 10.21 4.88 -1.24
N LEU A 32 9.24 5.14 -0.39
CA LEU A 32 9.30 4.74 1.01
C LEU A 32 9.44 3.23 1.11
N ASP A 33 10.46 2.77 1.84
CA ASP A 33 10.71 1.34 2.01
C ASP A 33 9.76 0.79 3.06
N LEU A 34 9.04 -0.27 2.69
CA LEU A 34 8.01 -0.83 3.56
C LEU A 34 8.58 -1.44 4.84
N ARG A 35 9.81 -1.89 4.78
CA ARG A 35 10.40 -2.57 5.94
C ARG A 35 11.40 -1.72 6.67
N LYS A 36 12.26 -0.99 5.95
CA LYS A 36 13.30 -0.19 6.57
C LYS A 36 12.78 1.15 7.08
N ASP A 37 12.07 1.87 6.20
CA ASP A 37 11.62 3.22 6.55
C ASP A 37 10.46 3.20 7.49
N LEU A 38 9.51 2.30 7.27
CA LEU A 38 8.34 2.21 8.12
C LEU A 38 8.63 1.47 9.42
N GLU A 39 9.64 0.62 9.41
CA GLU A 39 10.00 -0.17 10.59
C GLU A 39 8.83 -0.99 11.10
N VAL A 40 7.95 -1.39 10.18
CA VAL A 40 6.82 -2.23 10.56
C VAL A 40 7.27 -3.68 10.63
N ASP A 41 6.69 -4.43 11.54
CA ASP A 41 6.95 -5.85 11.57
C ASP A 41 5.99 -6.55 10.60
N SER A 42 6.12 -7.87 10.52
CA SER A 42 5.32 -8.62 9.56
C SER A 42 3.83 -8.56 9.87
N VAL A 43 3.48 -8.42 11.15
CA VAL A 43 2.07 -8.32 11.53
C VAL A 43 1.45 -7.01 11.02
N ASP A 44 2.16 -5.91 11.21
CA ASP A 44 1.68 -4.60 10.75
C ASP A 44 1.55 -4.58 9.23
N LEU A 45 2.53 -5.13 8.54
CA LEU A 45 2.49 -5.18 7.09
C LEU A 45 1.31 -6.01 6.61
N MET A 46 1.06 -7.13 7.27
CA MET A 46 -0.07 -7.98 6.91
C MET A 46 -1.40 -7.25 7.10
N GLU A 47 -1.50 -6.41 8.10
CA GLU A 47 -2.73 -5.64 8.32
C GLU A 47 -3.00 -4.71 7.14
N TYR A 48 -1.97 -4.05 6.63
CA TYR A 48 -2.12 -3.21 5.44
C TYR A 48 -2.57 -4.05 4.25
N ILE A 49 -1.96 -5.21 4.11
CA ILE A 49 -2.28 -6.10 2.98
C ILE A 49 -3.74 -6.56 3.06
N ILE A 50 -4.16 -6.98 4.24
CA ILE A 50 -5.54 -7.46 4.41
C ILE A 50 -6.53 -6.35 4.09
N TYR A 51 -6.23 -5.14 4.52
CA TYR A 51 -7.11 -4.00 4.24
C TYR A 51 -7.24 -3.79 2.73
N LEU A 52 -6.12 -3.86 2.01
CA LEU A 52 -6.14 -3.69 0.57
C LEU A 52 -6.90 -4.80 -0.12
N GLU A 53 -6.74 -6.04 0.37
CA GLU A 53 -7.48 -7.16 -0.20
C GLU A 53 -8.98 -6.95 -0.08
N GLU A 54 -9.42 -6.47 1.07
CA GLU A 54 -10.84 -6.24 1.31
C GLU A 54 -11.35 -5.03 0.54
N ALA A 55 -10.55 -3.97 0.52
CA ALA A 55 -10.98 -2.72 -0.14
C ALA A 55 -11.14 -2.90 -1.63
N TYR A 56 -10.30 -3.72 -2.25
CA TYR A 56 -10.30 -3.87 -3.70
C TYR A 56 -10.77 -5.25 -4.16
N GLN A 57 -11.13 -6.12 -3.23
CA GLN A 57 -11.63 -7.45 -3.55
C GLN A 57 -10.60 -8.24 -4.36
N ILE A 58 -9.36 -8.21 -3.90
CA ILE A 58 -8.27 -8.92 -4.56
C ILE A 58 -7.59 -9.84 -3.56
N ASN A 59 -6.77 -10.73 -4.09
CA ASN A 59 -6.00 -11.66 -3.28
C ASN A 59 -4.51 -11.39 -3.49
N ILE A 60 -3.77 -11.23 -2.40
CA ILE A 60 -2.34 -10.93 -2.46
C ILE A 60 -1.59 -12.06 -1.74
N PRO A 61 -1.01 -13.01 -2.52
CA PRO A 61 -0.28 -14.13 -1.91
C PRO A 61 0.99 -13.67 -1.19
N ASP A 62 1.42 -14.47 -0.23
CA ASP A 62 2.60 -14.14 0.57
C ASP A 62 3.84 -13.91 -0.28
N LYS A 63 4.02 -14.71 -1.33
CA LYS A 63 5.20 -14.53 -2.18
C LYS A 63 5.22 -13.18 -2.87
N ASP A 64 4.05 -12.66 -3.17
CA ASP A 64 3.96 -11.35 -3.81
C ASP A 64 4.22 -10.25 -2.79
N ILE A 65 3.80 -10.46 -1.54
CA ILE A 65 4.08 -9.52 -0.47
C ILE A 65 5.58 -9.43 -0.24
N ASP A 66 6.26 -10.56 -0.24
CA ASP A 66 7.71 -10.60 -0.05
C ASP A 66 8.45 -9.86 -1.16
N ALA A 67 7.86 -9.80 -2.35
CA ALA A 67 8.47 -9.12 -3.49
C ALA A 67 8.29 -7.60 -3.43
N MET A 68 7.39 -7.12 -2.60
CA MET A 68 7.16 -5.68 -2.48
C MET A 68 8.19 -5.06 -1.57
N ALA A 69 8.91 -4.07 -2.08
CA ALA A 69 9.94 -3.38 -1.31
C ALA A 69 9.50 -2.00 -0.87
N THR A 70 8.75 -1.29 -1.70
CA THR A 70 8.37 0.10 -1.46
C THR A 70 6.87 0.30 -1.52
N VAL A 71 6.43 1.47 -1.06
CA VAL A 71 5.03 1.87 -1.20
C VAL A 71 4.62 1.83 -2.67
N GLY A 72 5.51 2.28 -3.57
CA GLY A 72 5.23 2.24 -4.99
C GLY A 72 4.96 0.83 -5.49
N ASP A 73 5.74 -0.13 -5.01
CA ASP A 73 5.53 -1.53 -5.39
C ASP A 73 4.14 -2.00 -4.99
N MET A 74 3.72 -1.62 -3.79
CA MET A 74 2.40 -2.00 -3.29
C MET A 74 1.29 -1.37 -4.13
N VAL A 75 1.43 -0.09 -4.43
CA VAL A 75 0.46 0.63 -5.24
C VAL A 75 0.37 0.03 -6.63
N ASP A 76 1.53 -0.23 -7.24
CA ASP A 76 1.57 -0.82 -8.58
C ASP A 76 0.92 -2.20 -8.60
N TYR A 77 1.15 -2.98 -7.57
CA TYR A 77 0.58 -4.32 -7.49
C TYR A 77 -0.95 -4.24 -7.47
N VAL A 78 -1.50 -3.38 -6.61
CA VAL A 78 -2.95 -3.23 -6.51
C VAL A 78 -3.52 -2.69 -7.82
N LEU A 79 -2.83 -1.74 -8.42
CA LEU A 79 -3.26 -1.18 -9.69
C LEU A 79 -3.36 -2.26 -10.76
N LYS A 80 -2.34 -3.10 -10.84
CA LYS A 80 -2.31 -4.17 -11.81
C LYS A 80 -3.42 -5.19 -11.57
N LYS A 81 -3.66 -5.53 -10.32
CA LYS A 81 -4.68 -6.51 -9.96
C LYS A 81 -6.10 -5.99 -10.21
N THR A 82 -6.30 -4.69 -10.09
CA THR A 82 -7.63 -4.11 -10.26
C THR A 82 -7.87 -3.62 -11.69
N SER A 83 -6.85 -3.59 -12.51
CA SER A 83 -6.96 -3.17 -13.90
C SER A 83 -7.54 -4.30 -14.74
N LYS A 84 -8.39 -3.94 -15.67
CA LYS A 84 -9.01 -4.93 -16.54
C LYS A 84 -8.34 -5.01 -17.90
#